data_fe3493dff0464740130f63981617968b
#
_entry.id   fe3493dff0464740130f63981617968b
#
_cell.length_a   1.000
_cell.length_b   1.000
_cell.length_c   1.000
_cell.angle_alpha   90.00
_cell.angle_beta   90.00
_cell.angle_gamma   90.00
#
_symmetry.space_group_name_H-M   'P 1'
#
loop_
_entity.id
_entity.type
_entity.pdbx_description
1 polymer ?
#
loop_
_entity_poly.entity_id
_entity_poly.type
_entity_poly.pdbx_seq_one_letter_code
_entity_poly.pdbx_strand_id
1 'polypeptide(L)'
;MGWEVWLDGMEVTQFTYFQQVGGLATGPVTSEVTYGLERLASYIQEVDSVYDIEWAPGVKYGEIFLQPEYEHSKYSFEFLTKICFLKTSKNLKKKQGVLWNWVLFTRPMITF
;
A
#
# COMPACT_ATOMS: atom_id res chain seq x y z
N MET A 1 17.09 -2.30 -0.40
CA MET A 1 17.58 -1.37 0.64
C MET A 1 16.77 -0.09 0.51
N GLY A 2 16.29 0.48 1.61
CA GLY A 2 15.43 1.66 1.60
C GLY A 2 15.74 2.59 2.76
N TRP A 3 15.36 3.83 2.59
CA TRP A 3 15.42 4.90 3.58
C TRP A 3 14.09 5.61 3.60
N GLU A 4 13.78 6.23 4.73
CA GLU A 4 12.54 6.98 4.94
C GLU A 4 12.87 8.39 5.41
N VAL A 5 12.09 9.36 4.96
CA VAL A 5 12.13 10.73 5.46
C VAL A 5 10.94 10.93 6.39
N TRP A 6 11.24 11.26 7.63
CA TRP A 6 10.24 11.46 8.67
C TRP A 6 10.14 12.94 9.05
N LEU A 7 8.92 13.42 9.21
CA LEU A 7 8.59 14.74 9.69
C LEU A 7 7.66 14.61 10.89
N ASP A 8 8.06 15.11 12.05
CA ASP A 8 7.29 15.09 13.31
C ASP A 8 6.68 13.71 13.66
N GLY A 9 7.46 12.65 13.43
CA GLY A 9 7.03 11.29 13.74
C GLY A 9 6.19 10.60 12.66
N MET A 10 6.01 11.22 11.51
CA MET A 10 5.31 10.64 10.36
C MET A 10 6.24 10.52 9.15
N GLU A 11 6.31 9.35 8.53
CA GLU A 11 7.00 9.14 7.26
C GLU A 11 6.27 9.88 6.15
N VAL A 12 6.97 10.73 5.42
CA VAL A 12 6.41 11.53 4.30
C VAL A 12 6.95 11.11 2.94
N THR A 13 8.14 10.49 2.91
CA THR A 13 8.80 10.08 1.68
C THR A 13 9.62 8.83 1.92
N GLN A 14 9.63 7.93 0.97
CA GLN A 14 10.45 6.74 0.98
C GLN A 14 11.39 6.72 -0.23
N PHE A 15 12.65 6.37 -0.01
CA PHE A 15 13.63 6.10 -1.05
C PHE A 15 13.96 4.62 -1.06
N THR A 16 13.84 3.97 -2.21
CA THR A 16 14.16 2.55 -2.39
C THR A 16 15.20 2.37 -3.49
N TYR A 17 16.16 1.49 -3.20
CA TYR A 17 17.21 1.10 -4.12
C TYR A 17 17.08 -0.39 -4.44
N PHE A 18 16.75 -0.71 -5.71
CA PHE A 18 16.45 -2.07 -6.15
C PHE A 18 17.69 -2.75 -6.69
N GLN A 19 18.39 -3.50 -5.86
CA GLN A 19 19.50 -4.36 -6.28
C GLN A 19 19.00 -5.72 -6.77
N GLN A 20 17.90 -6.19 -6.20
CA GLN A 20 17.28 -7.47 -6.52
C GLN A 20 15.76 -7.35 -6.46
N VAL A 21 15.07 -8.08 -7.32
CA VAL A 21 13.62 -8.26 -7.31
C VAL A 21 13.32 -9.74 -7.41
N GLY A 22 12.58 -10.28 -6.42
CA GLY A 22 12.26 -11.71 -6.38
C GLY A 22 13.48 -12.64 -6.30
N GLY A 23 14.60 -12.18 -5.73
CA GLY A 23 15.85 -12.92 -5.62
C GLY A 23 16.76 -12.87 -6.87
N LEU A 24 16.32 -12.16 -7.91
CA LEU A 24 17.11 -11.95 -9.13
C LEU A 24 17.79 -10.58 -9.11
N ALA A 25 19.05 -10.52 -9.47
CA ALA A 25 19.78 -9.27 -9.61
C ALA A 25 19.18 -8.42 -10.74
N THR A 26 18.98 -7.12 -10.49
CA THR A 26 18.50 -6.17 -11.49
C THR A 26 19.68 -5.45 -12.15
N GLY A 27 19.58 -5.27 -13.46
CA GLY A 27 20.55 -4.51 -14.23
C GLY A 27 19.85 -3.67 -15.31
N PRO A 28 19.95 -2.34 -15.29
CA PRO A 28 20.66 -1.52 -14.29
C PRO A 28 19.94 -1.48 -12.93
N VAL A 29 20.66 -1.16 -11.88
CA VAL A 29 20.09 -0.96 -10.55
C VAL A 29 19.26 0.31 -10.58
N THR A 30 17.99 0.21 -10.19
CA THR A 30 17.03 1.31 -10.23
C THR A 30 16.80 1.87 -8.83
N SER A 31 16.58 3.17 -8.73
CA SER A 31 16.13 3.83 -7.51
C SER A 31 14.74 4.43 -7.70
N GLU A 32 13.99 4.45 -6.62
CA GLU A 32 12.63 4.99 -6.57
C GLU A 32 12.52 5.97 -5.40
N VAL A 33 11.81 7.05 -5.62
CA VAL A 33 11.36 7.98 -4.57
C VAL A 33 9.85 7.98 -4.55
N THR A 34 9.27 7.62 -3.42
CA THR A 34 7.83 7.55 -3.22
C THR A 34 7.38 8.59 -2.22
N TYR A 35 6.39 9.39 -2.59
CA TYR A 35 5.81 10.44 -1.75
C TYR A 35 4.46 9.98 -1.19
N GLY A 36 4.24 10.17 0.12
CA GLY A 36 2.93 9.98 0.75
C GLY A 36 2.07 11.23 0.55
N LEU A 37 1.31 11.30 -0.54
CA LEU A 37 0.55 12.50 -0.91
C LEU A 37 -0.50 12.87 0.14
N GLU A 38 -1.19 11.88 0.70
CA GLU A 38 -2.17 12.09 1.76
C GLU A 38 -1.51 12.63 3.03
N ARG A 39 -0.34 12.12 3.38
CA ARG A 39 0.41 12.60 4.55
C ARG A 39 0.91 14.02 4.34
N LEU A 40 1.44 14.34 3.16
CA LEU A 40 1.85 15.69 2.82
C LEU A 40 0.66 16.66 2.82
N ALA A 41 -0.49 16.25 2.27
CA ALA A 41 -1.69 17.06 2.27
C ALA A 41 -2.21 17.30 3.70
N SER A 42 -2.16 16.30 4.59
CA SER A 42 -2.53 16.47 6.00
C SER A 42 -1.68 17.54 6.69
N TYR A 43 -0.37 17.55 6.44
CA TYR A 43 0.53 18.58 6.96
C TYR A 43 0.22 19.97 6.40
N ILE A 44 0.01 20.08 5.09
CA ILE A 44 -0.26 21.36 4.43
C ILE A 44 -1.59 21.96 4.90
N GLN A 45 -2.59 21.10 5.14
CA GLN A 45 -3.92 21.50 5.58
C GLN A 45 -4.08 21.53 7.11
N GLU A 46 -3.02 21.15 7.85
CA GLU A 46 -3.01 21.13 9.32
C GLU A 46 -4.17 20.30 9.90
N VAL A 47 -4.43 19.11 9.32
CA VAL A 47 -5.45 18.18 9.79
C VAL A 47 -4.82 16.95 10.41
N ASP A 48 -5.41 16.43 11.50
CA ASP A 48 -4.91 15.26 12.23
C ASP A 48 -5.30 13.94 11.55
N SER A 49 -6.41 13.95 10.84
CA SER A 49 -6.92 12.76 10.16
C SER A 49 -6.87 12.94 8.64
N VAL A 50 -6.38 11.92 7.95
CA VAL A 50 -6.39 11.87 6.47
C VAL A 50 -7.80 12.03 5.90
N TYR A 51 -8.82 11.58 6.62
CA TYR A 51 -10.22 11.69 6.18
C TYR A 51 -10.78 13.11 6.26
N ASP A 52 -10.10 13.99 6.98
CA ASP A 52 -10.48 15.40 7.08
C ASP A 52 -9.83 16.29 6.02
N ILE A 53 -8.92 15.73 5.21
CA ILE A 53 -8.33 16.43 4.07
C ILE A 53 -9.44 16.93 3.14
N GLU A 54 -9.40 18.19 2.75
CA GLU A 54 -10.23 18.74 1.69
C GLU A 54 -9.70 18.26 0.33
N TRP A 55 -10.42 17.33 -0.30
CA TRP A 55 -10.10 16.77 -1.60
C TRP A 55 -10.42 17.72 -2.75
N ALA A 56 -11.55 18.38 -2.63
CA ALA A 56 -12.04 19.42 -3.55
C ALA A 56 -12.86 20.42 -2.74
N PRO A 57 -13.11 21.65 -3.25
CA PRO A 57 -13.88 22.62 -2.51
C PRO A 57 -15.19 22.05 -1.93
N GLY A 58 -15.25 21.99 -0.61
CA GLY A 58 -16.41 21.49 0.13
C GLY A 58 -16.58 19.96 0.17
N VAL A 59 -15.61 19.17 -0.31
CA VAL A 59 -15.65 17.70 -0.29
C VAL A 59 -14.45 17.17 0.48
N LYS A 60 -14.69 16.39 1.53
CA LYS A 60 -13.64 15.74 2.31
C LYS A 60 -13.21 14.42 1.68
N TYR A 61 -11.93 14.07 1.86
CA TYR A 61 -11.34 12.78 1.45
C TYR A 61 -12.14 11.59 2.02
N GLY A 62 -12.57 11.67 3.27
CA GLY A 62 -13.36 10.64 3.93
C GLY A 62 -14.71 10.37 3.27
N GLU A 63 -15.35 11.36 2.67
CA GLU A 63 -16.62 11.18 1.98
C GLU A 63 -16.50 10.27 0.75
N ILE A 64 -15.33 10.26 0.13
CA ILE A 64 -15.06 9.48 -1.08
C ILE A 64 -14.44 8.11 -0.74
N PHE A 65 -13.45 8.08 0.16
CA PHE A 65 -12.57 6.92 0.32
C PHE A 65 -12.83 6.08 1.58
N LEU A 66 -13.45 6.64 2.63
CA LEU A 66 -13.63 5.91 3.89
C LEU A 66 -14.51 4.67 3.72
N GLN A 67 -15.63 4.78 3.03
CA GLN A 67 -16.54 3.66 2.85
C GLN A 67 -15.94 2.53 1.99
N PRO A 68 -15.33 2.80 0.82
CA PRO A 68 -14.61 1.79 0.05
C PRO A 68 -13.48 1.09 0.83
N GLU A 69 -12.70 1.83 1.60
CA GLU A 69 -11.63 1.24 2.42
C GLU A 69 -12.20 0.31 3.50
N TYR A 70 -13.27 0.72 4.18
CA TYR A 70 -13.95 -0.11 5.16
C TYR A 70 -14.48 -1.41 4.54
N GLU A 71 -15.16 -1.31 3.39
CA GLU A 71 -15.74 -2.46 2.69
C GLU A 71 -14.68 -3.43 2.20
N HIS A 72 -13.60 -2.93 1.59
CA HIS A 72 -12.48 -3.75 1.13
C HIS A 72 -11.73 -4.42 2.29
N SER A 73 -11.53 -3.70 3.39
CA SER A 73 -10.92 -4.24 4.58
C SER A 73 -11.77 -5.35 5.19
N LYS A 74 -13.07 -5.11 5.34
CA LYS A 74 -14.02 -6.11 5.83
C LYS A 74 -14.06 -7.34 4.94
N TYR A 75 -14.14 -7.16 3.62
CA TYR A 75 -14.08 -8.27 2.68
C TYR A 75 -12.80 -9.09 2.84
N SER A 76 -11.64 -8.44 2.92
CA SER A 76 -10.35 -9.09 2.98
C SER A 76 -10.10 -9.83 4.30
N PHE A 77 -10.58 -9.31 5.43
CA PHE A 77 -10.28 -9.86 6.75
C PHE A 77 -11.39 -10.70 7.36
N GLU A 78 -12.64 -10.44 7.03
CA GLU A 78 -13.79 -11.18 7.57
C GLU A 78 -14.31 -12.25 6.62
N PHE A 79 -14.41 -11.97 5.32
CA PHE A 79 -15.03 -12.88 4.35
C PHE A 79 -14.06 -13.79 3.62
N LEU A 80 -12.80 -13.38 3.42
CA LEU A 80 -11.79 -14.25 2.87
C LEU A 80 -11.31 -15.22 3.95
N THR A 81 -11.89 -16.41 3.98
CA THR A 81 -11.40 -17.47 4.85
C THR A 81 -9.95 -17.82 4.50
N LYS A 82 -9.04 -17.77 5.49
CA LYS A 82 -7.64 -18.19 5.37
C LYS A 82 -7.47 -19.51 4.60
N ILE A 83 -8.42 -20.42 4.75
CA ILE A 83 -8.44 -21.72 4.11
C ILE A 83 -8.65 -21.61 2.59
N CYS A 84 -9.53 -20.72 2.14
CA CYS A 84 -9.76 -20.48 0.71
C CYS A 84 -8.52 -19.87 0.05
N PHE A 85 -7.92 -18.88 0.69
CA PHE A 85 -6.70 -18.24 0.21
C PHE A 85 -5.51 -19.22 0.13
N LEU A 86 -5.32 -20.05 1.17
CA LEU A 86 -4.26 -21.05 1.21
C LEU A 86 -4.49 -22.21 0.21
N LYS A 87 -5.73 -22.62 0.02
CA LYS A 87 -6.06 -23.64 -1.00
C LYS A 87 -5.83 -23.10 -2.41
N THR A 88 -6.27 -21.87 -2.68
CA THR A 88 -6.06 -21.22 -3.98
C THR A 88 -4.57 -21.00 -4.25
N SER A 89 -3.80 -20.54 -3.26
CA SER A 89 -2.36 -20.34 -3.41
C SER A 89 -1.61 -21.68 -3.62
N LYS A 90 -2.01 -22.76 -2.95
CA LYS A 90 -1.43 -24.11 -3.15
C LYS A 90 -1.76 -24.67 -4.54
N ASN A 91 -2.98 -24.44 -5.03
CA ASN A 91 -3.39 -24.86 -6.37
C ASN A 91 -2.69 -24.05 -7.47
N LEU A 92 -2.46 -22.74 -7.23
CA LEU A 92 -1.69 -21.87 -8.11
C LEU A 92 -0.20 -22.25 -8.12
N LYS A 93 0.40 -22.60 -6.96
CA LYS A 93 1.76 -23.17 -6.90
C LYS A 93 1.93 -24.41 -7.77
N LYS A 94 0.90 -25.27 -7.81
CA LYS A 94 0.93 -26.51 -8.56
C LYS A 94 0.83 -26.28 -10.08
N LYS A 95 0.27 -25.14 -10.51
CA LYS A 95 0.06 -24.82 -11.94
C LYS A 95 1.10 -23.89 -12.55
N GLN A 96 1.77 -23.00 -11.82
CA GLN A 96 2.76 -22.08 -12.39
C GLN A 96 3.69 -21.47 -11.34
N GLY A 97 5.00 -21.53 -11.56
CA GLY A 97 6.01 -20.83 -10.77
C GLY A 97 6.05 -19.29 -10.96
N VAL A 98 5.06 -18.71 -11.63
CA VAL A 98 5.07 -17.31 -12.08
C VAL A 98 4.07 -16.40 -11.33
N LEU A 99 3.08 -16.97 -10.62
CA LEU A 99 2.00 -16.15 -10.04
C LEU A 99 2.26 -15.59 -8.63
N TRP A 100 3.44 -15.85 -8.06
CA TRP A 100 3.79 -15.32 -6.74
C TRP A 100 3.93 -13.80 -6.68
N ASN A 101 4.30 -13.18 -7.80
CA ASN A 101 4.48 -11.73 -7.86
C ASN A 101 3.17 -10.95 -7.79
N TRP A 102 2.05 -11.56 -8.15
CA TRP A 102 0.77 -10.84 -8.18
C TRP A 102 0.12 -10.71 -6.80
N VAL A 103 0.24 -11.75 -5.97
CA VAL A 103 -0.37 -11.76 -4.62
C VAL A 103 0.37 -10.84 -3.64
N LEU A 104 1.66 -10.59 -3.87
CA LEU A 104 2.43 -9.61 -3.07
C LEU A 104 2.14 -8.17 -3.48
N PHE A 105 1.67 -7.93 -4.72
CA PHE A 105 1.35 -6.60 -5.23
C PHE A 105 -0.03 -6.10 -4.78
N THR A 106 -0.92 -6.99 -4.37
CA THR A 106 -2.28 -6.65 -3.92
C THR A 106 -2.42 -6.61 -2.40
N ARG A 107 -1.33 -6.50 -1.65
CA ARG A 107 -1.44 -6.11 -0.24
C ARG A 107 -1.90 -4.65 -0.21
N PRO A 108 -3.13 -4.36 0.27
CA PRO A 108 -3.42 -2.99 0.64
C PRO A 108 -2.37 -2.60 1.67
N MET A 109 -1.61 -1.54 1.41
CA MET A 109 -0.81 -0.91 2.46
C MET A 109 -1.79 -0.33 3.47
N ILE A 110 -2.21 -1.14 4.43
CA ILE A 110 -2.89 -0.62 5.61
C ILE A 110 -1.78 -0.03 6.46
N THR A 111 -1.51 1.24 6.28
CA THR A 111 -0.78 2.04 7.24
C THR A 111 -1.77 2.45 8.32
N PHE A 112 -1.56 1.89 9.53
CA PHE A 112 -2.13 2.44 10.76
C PHE A 112 -1.34 3.65 11.17
#